data_b76bed27aab0e305e11d34b18d5b6188
#
_entry.id   b76bed27aab0e305e11d34b18d5b6188
#
_cell.length_a   1.000
_cell.length_b   1.000
_cell.length_c   1.000
_cell.angle_alpha   90.00
_cell.angle_beta   90.00
_cell.angle_gamma   90.00
#
_symmetry.space_group_name_H-M   'P 1'
#
loop_
_entity.id
_entity.type
_entity.pdbx_description
1 polymer ?
#
loop_
_entity_poly.entity_id
_entity_poly.type
_entity_poly.pdbx_seq_one_letter_code
_entity_poly.pdbx_strand_id
1 'polypeptide(L)'
;MTTRRTPRKDCNYIIYEMVSEQGENYIGLTRKAQPNVNKVILERWRKHKSRARNENRKWALYVYLKTGGLELEWTHRVIAVIRGRAEAYDYERSLVKEFQPTLNDQYL
;
A
#
# COMPACT_ATOMS: atom_id res chain seq x y z
N MET A 1 22.06 32.50 7.83
CA MET A 1 21.21 31.86 8.80
C MET A 1 20.86 30.47 8.39
N THR A 2 20.72 29.64 9.31
CA THR A 2 20.44 28.27 9.05
C THR A 2 18.96 28.03 9.01
N THR A 3 18.53 27.38 7.96
CA THR A 3 17.15 27.00 7.88
C THR A 3 16.91 25.80 8.78
N ARG A 4 16.00 25.97 9.68
CA ARG A 4 15.61 24.86 10.49
C ARG A 4 14.83 23.87 9.70
N ARG A 5 15.26 22.66 9.78
CA ARG A 5 14.44 21.63 9.22
C ARG A 5 13.30 21.34 10.13
N THR A 6 12.11 21.42 9.61
CA THR A 6 10.96 20.99 10.37
C THR A 6 10.95 19.47 10.47
N PRO A 7 10.41 18.94 11.55
CA PRO A 7 10.24 17.49 11.62
C PRO A 7 9.45 16.95 10.44
N ARG A 8 9.73 15.73 10.06
CA ARG A 8 9.14 15.12 8.89
C ARG A 8 7.73 14.64 9.14
N LYS A 9 6.83 15.56 9.42
CA LYS A 9 5.42 15.21 9.53
C LYS A 9 4.71 15.28 8.21
N ASP A 10 5.26 15.98 7.24
CA ASP A 10 4.64 16.20 5.95
C ASP A 10 5.39 15.50 4.83
N CYS A 11 5.83 14.29 5.08
CA CYS A 11 6.44 13.48 4.05
C CYS A 11 5.44 13.16 2.96
N ASN A 12 5.96 12.82 1.78
CA ASN A 12 5.14 12.33 0.70
C ASN A 12 4.78 10.86 0.94
N TYR A 13 3.58 10.50 0.55
CA TYR A 13 3.06 9.15 0.65
C TYR A 13 2.59 8.70 -0.71
N ILE A 14 2.80 7.43 -1.00
CA ILE A 14 2.39 6.83 -2.27
C ILE A 14 1.15 5.99 -2.03
N ILE A 15 0.12 6.24 -2.82
CA ILE A 15 -1.05 5.38 -2.85
C ILE A 15 -0.96 4.57 -4.13
N TYR A 16 -1.02 3.27 -4.00
CA TYR A 16 -0.79 2.34 -5.10
C TYR A 16 -1.83 1.24 -5.10
N GLU A 17 -1.94 0.58 -6.24
CA GLU A 17 -2.80 -0.58 -6.38
C GLU A 17 -1.97 -1.77 -6.82
N MET A 18 -2.21 -2.93 -6.21
CA MET A 18 -1.66 -4.20 -6.63
C MET A 18 -2.81 -5.04 -7.18
N VAL A 19 -2.59 -5.66 -8.33
CA VAL A 19 -3.61 -6.51 -8.96
C VAL A 19 -2.99 -7.86 -9.27
N SER A 20 -3.64 -8.93 -8.82
CA SER A 20 -3.18 -10.28 -9.13
C SER A 20 -3.61 -10.70 -10.52
N GLU A 21 -3.00 -11.75 -11.02
CA GLU A 21 -3.40 -12.31 -12.32
C GLU A 21 -4.82 -12.83 -12.32
N GLN A 22 -5.41 -13.02 -11.15
CA GLN A 22 -6.81 -13.43 -11.02
C GLN A 22 -7.76 -12.25 -10.92
N GLY A 23 -7.25 -11.02 -10.98
CA GLY A 23 -8.09 -9.83 -10.92
C GLY A 23 -8.39 -9.32 -9.52
N GLU A 24 -7.89 -9.97 -8.49
CA GLU A 24 -8.06 -9.48 -7.13
C GLU A 24 -7.16 -8.30 -6.90
N ASN A 25 -7.65 -7.29 -6.20
CA ASN A 25 -6.89 -6.05 -6.07
C ASN A 25 -6.83 -5.52 -4.65
N TYR A 26 -5.78 -4.78 -4.39
CA TYR A 26 -5.48 -4.20 -3.10
C TYR A 26 -4.98 -2.77 -3.31
N ILE A 27 -5.55 -1.82 -2.56
CA ILE A 27 -5.07 -0.44 -2.55
C ILE A 27 -4.29 -0.25 -1.26
N GLY A 28 -3.05 0.21 -1.40
CA GLY A 28 -2.15 0.37 -0.27
C GLY A 28 -1.59 1.77 -0.19
N LEU A 29 -0.98 2.03 0.96
CA LEU A 29 -0.33 3.29 1.26
C LEU A 29 1.04 3.02 1.83
N THR A 30 2.04 3.75 1.35
CA THR A 30 3.37 3.65 1.92
C THR A 30 4.05 5.00 1.87
N ARG A 31 4.94 5.25 2.83
CA ARG A 31 5.72 6.47 2.83
C ARG A 31 6.73 6.43 1.70
N LYS A 32 6.89 7.56 1.00
CA LYS A 32 7.87 7.67 -0.07
C LYS A 32 9.23 7.91 0.53
N ALA A 33 9.94 6.83 0.81
CA ALA A 33 11.23 6.89 1.50
C ALA A 33 12.41 7.19 0.58
N GLN A 34 12.20 7.10 -0.74
CA GLN A 34 13.24 7.36 -1.72
C GLN A 34 12.60 7.84 -3.02
N PRO A 35 13.40 8.41 -3.95
CA PRO A 35 12.84 9.00 -5.17
C PRO A 35 12.18 7.99 -6.12
N ASN A 36 12.64 6.75 -6.14
CA ASN A 36 12.10 5.77 -7.08
C ASN A 36 10.82 5.17 -6.53
N VAL A 37 9.69 5.66 -7.02
CA VAL A 37 8.36 5.29 -6.54
C VAL A 37 8.09 3.80 -6.72
N ASN A 38 8.43 3.25 -7.88
CA ASN A 38 8.20 1.83 -8.13
C ASN A 38 8.98 0.94 -7.19
N LYS A 39 10.20 1.32 -6.88
CA LYS A 39 11.02 0.56 -5.95
C LYS A 39 10.43 0.57 -4.55
N VAL A 40 9.90 1.72 -4.13
CA VAL A 40 9.25 1.83 -2.82
C VAL A 40 8.05 0.89 -2.75
N ILE A 41 7.23 0.87 -3.79
CA ILE A 41 6.05 0.00 -3.84
C ILE A 41 6.47 -1.47 -3.76
N LEU A 42 7.48 -1.87 -4.55
CA LEU A 42 7.90 -3.26 -4.57
C LEU A 42 8.53 -3.71 -3.25
N GLU A 43 9.24 -2.81 -2.58
CA GLU A 43 9.77 -3.11 -1.25
C GLU A 43 8.67 -3.29 -0.23
N ARG A 44 7.65 -2.43 -0.29
CA ARG A 44 6.50 -2.57 0.59
C ARG A 44 5.77 -3.86 0.33
N TRP A 45 5.61 -4.21 -0.95
CA TRP A 45 4.95 -5.44 -1.34
C TRP A 45 5.71 -6.67 -0.85
N ARG A 46 7.03 -6.63 -0.93
CA ARG A 46 7.85 -7.72 -0.42
C ARG A 46 7.65 -7.91 1.09
N LYS A 47 7.49 -6.82 1.83
CA LYS A 47 7.19 -6.91 3.26
C LYS A 47 5.84 -7.57 3.50
N HIS A 48 4.84 -7.23 2.71
CA HIS A 48 3.54 -7.88 2.82
C HIS A 48 3.65 -9.39 2.58
N LYS A 49 4.38 -9.78 1.56
CA LYS A 49 4.57 -11.20 1.27
C LYS A 49 5.30 -11.92 2.40
N SER A 50 6.31 -11.28 2.95
CA SER A 50 7.05 -11.86 4.07
C SER A 50 6.16 -12.04 5.29
N ARG A 51 5.35 -11.04 5.59
CA ARG A 51 4.40 -11.14 6.71
C ARG A 51 3.38 -12.23 6.48
N ALA A 52 2.92 -12.39 5.25
CA ALA A 52 1.97 -13.45 4.94
C ALA A 52 2.57 -14.84 5.16
N ARG A 53 3.86 -15.01 4.85
CA ARG A 53 4.54 -16.29 5.11
C ARG A 53 4.76 -16.56 6.58
N ASN A 54 5.13 -15.54 7.34
CA ASN A 54 5.67 -15.72 8.68
C ASN A 54 4.72 -15.35 9.80
N GLU A 55 3.63 -14.69 9.50
CA GLU A 55 2.67 -14.24 10.50
C GLU A 55 1.29 -14.77 10.16
N ASN A 56 0.49 -14.93 11.20
CA ASN A 56 -0.84 -15.50 11.03
C ASN A 56 -1.89 -14.39 11.13
N ARG A 57 -1.88 -13.49 10.17
CA ARG A 57 -2.78 -12.35 10.17
C ARG A 57 -4.08 -12.69 9.45
N LYS A 58 -5.17 -12.13 9.95
CA LYS A 58 -6.51 -12.43 9.44
C LYS A 58 -7.02 -11.40 8.42
N TRP A 59 -6.19 -10.45 8.04
CA TRP A 59 -6.58 -9.44 7.05
C TRP A 59 -6.75 -10.08 5.69
N ALA A 60 -7.69 -9.55 4.91
CA ALA A 60 -8.04 -10.13 3.62
C ALA A 60 -6.84 -10.36 2.72
N LEU A 61 -5.96 -9.35 2.62
CA LEU A 61 -4.77 -9.47 1.79
C LEU A 61 -3.90 -10.64 2.23
N TYR A 62 -3.65 -10.77 3.55
CA TYR A 62 -2.75 -11.80 4.04
C TYR A 62 -3.34 -13.19 3.91
N VAL A 63 -4.64 -13.31 4.10
CA VAL A 63 -5.31 -14.59 3.89
C VAL A 63 -5.18 -15.02 2.43
N TYR A 64 -5.42 -14.08 1.51
CA TYR A 64 -5.31 -14.39 0.08
C TYR A 64 -3.89 -14.78 -0.31
N LEU A 65 -2.90 -14.03 0.17
CA LEU A 65 -1.50 -14.35 -0.11
C LEU A 65 -1.12 -15.73 0.42
N LYS A 66 -1.52 -16.02 1.63
CA LYS A 66 -1.15 -17.28 2.28
C LYS A 66 -1.83 -18.48 1.62
N THR A 67 -3.01 -18.29 1.07
CA THR A 67 -3.78 -19.39 0.48
C THR A 67 -3.60 -19.51 -1.03
N GLY A 68 -2.51 -18.97 -1.57
CA GLY A 68 -2.17 -19.14 -2.98
C GLY A 68 -1.68 -17.90 -3.67
N GLY A 69 -1.99 -16.71 -3.12
CA GLY A 69 -1.61 -15.45 -3.78
C GLY A 69 -0.11 -15.24 -3.90
N LEU A 70 0.69 -15.87 -3.04
CA LEU A 70 2.14 -15.76 -3.11
C LEU A 70 2.70 -16.35 -4.40
N GLU A 71 2.02 -17.30 -4.99
CA GLU A 71 2.44 -17.96 -6.23
C GLU A 71 1.99 -17.22 -7.49
N LEU A 72 1.15 -16.20 -7.34
CA LEU A 72 0.58 -15.50 -8.49
C LEU A 72 1.49 -14.37 -8.94
N GLU A 73 1.31 -13.96 -10.19
CA GLU A 73 1.94 -12.75 -10.69
C GLU A 73 1.07 -11.55 -10.33
N TRP A 74 1.75 -10.47 -9.98
CA TRP A 74 1.10 -9.23 -9.55
C TRP A 74 1.61 -8.06 -10.37
N THR A 75 0.72 -7.17 -10.72
CA THR A 75 1.08 -5.89 -11.34
C THR A 75 0.71 -4.77 -10.39
N HIS A 76 1.36 -3.63 -10.56
CA HIS A 76 1.08 -2.50 -9.69
C HIS A 76 1.01 -1.21 -10.50
N ARG A 77 0.32 -0.23 -9.95
CA ARG A 77 0.32 1.12 -10.49
C ARG A 77 0.24 2.13 -9.37
N VAL A 78 0.80 3.30 -9.63
CA VAL A 78 0.72 4.43 -8.71
C VAL A 78 -0.61 5.13 -8.96
N ILE A 79 -1.39 5.32 -7.90
CA ILE A 79 -2.64 6.07 -7.99
C ILE A 79 -2.36 7.54 -7.73
N ALA A 80 -1.60 7.85 -6.67
CA ALA A 80 -1.33 9.23 -6.29
C ALA A 80 -0.12 9.30 -5.39
N VAL A 81 0.54 10.46 -5.40
CA VAL A 81 1.56 10.79 -4.41
C VAL A 81 1.02 12.00 -3.67
N ILE A 82 0.83 11.86 -2.38
CA ILE A 82 0.14 12.85 -1.55
C ILE A 82 1.07 13.31 -0.45
N ARG A 83 1.18 14.61 -0.29
CA ARG A 83 1.96 15.18 0.79
C ARG A 83 1.12 15.24 2.05
N GLY A 84 1.68 14.75 3.15
CA GLY A 84 1.02 14.76 4.43
C GLY A 84 0.36 13.43 4.76
N ARG A 85 0.60 12.96 5.98
CA ARG A 85 0.11 11.65 6.40
C ARG A 85 -1.40 11.61 6.50
N ALA A 86 -1.98 12.62 7.13
CA ALA A 86 -3.42 12.65 7.33
C ALA A 86 -4.16 12.71 6.00
N GLU A 87 -3.69 13.56 5.11
CA GLU A 87 -4.28 13.72 3.79
C GLU A 87 -4.17 12.42 2.99
N ALA A 88 -3.04 11.75 3.09
CA ALA A 88 -2.84 10.50 2.36
C ALA A 88 -3.76 9.40 2.88
N TYR A 89 -3.90 9.28 4.19
CA TYR A 89 -4.80 8.29 4.77
C TYR A 89 -6.25 8.57 4.42
N ASP A 90 -6.66 9.84 4.44
CA ASP A 90 -8.02 10.20 4.07
C ASP A 90 -8.30 9.85 2.62
N TYR A 91 -7.35 10.12 1.74
CA TYR A 91 -7.50 9.83 0.33
C TYR A 91 -7.58 8.31 0.09
N GLU A 92 -6.69 7.56 0.71
CA GLU A 92 -6.71 6.11 0.61
C GLU A 92 -8.03 5.53 1.09
N ARG A 93 -8.51 6.03 2.24
CA ARG A 93 -9.76 5.55 2.79
C ARG A 93 -10.93 5.83 1.85
N SER A 94 -10.94 7.01 1.23
CA SER A 94 -11.97 7.36 0.25
C SER A 94 -11.94 6.43 -0.95
N LEU A 95 -10.75 6.07 -1.43
CA LEU A 95 -10.62 5.16 -2.56
C LEU A 95 -11.10 3.76 -2.21
N VAL A 96 -10.74 3.28 -1.02
CA VAL A 96 -11.17 1.96 -0.60
C VAL A 96 -12.69 1.92 -0.47
N LYS A 97 -13.27 2.98 0.08
CA LYS A 97 -14.71 3.06 0.24
C LYS A 97 -15.43 3.12 -1.11
N GLU A 98 -14.88 3.87 -2.05
CA GLU A 98 -15.51 4.06 -3.35
C GLU A 98 -15.37 2.82 -4.24
N PHE A 99 -14.18 2.26 -4.32
CA PHE A 99 -13.90 1.18 -5.27
C PHE A 99 -14.00 -0.21 -4.67
N GLN A 100 -14.00 -0.31 -3.34
CA GLN A 100 -14.13 -1.57 -2.62
C GLN A 100 -13.21 -2.66 -3.17
N PRO A 101 -11.88 -2.46 -3.14
CA PRO A 101 -10.96 -3.47 -3.63
C PRO A 101 -11.16 -4.78 -2.88
N THR A 102 -11.01 -5.88 -3.60
CA THR A 102 -11.36 -7.19 -3.04
C THR A 102 -10.50 -7.61 -1.86
N LEU A 103 -9.27 -7.12 -1.81
CA LEU A 103 -8.30 -7.54 -0.78
C LEU A 103 -8.11 -6.52 0.33
N ASN A 104 -8.85 -5.43 0.32
CA ASN A 104 -8.84 -4.50 1.43
C ASN A 104 -9.93 -4.85 2.42
N ASP A 105 -9.59 -4.77 3.71
CA ASP A 105 -10.62 -4.86 4.72
C ASP A 105 -11.47 -3.60 4.67
N GLN A 106 -12.75 -3.77 4.92
CA GLN A 106 -13.67 -2.65 4.79
C GLN A 106 -13.57 -1.72 5.97
N TYR A 107 -13.60 -0.44 5.69
CA TYR A 107 -13.74 0.58 6.72
C TYR A 107 -15.22 0.83 6.95
N LEU A 108 -15.63 0.62 8.16
CA LEU A 108 -17.03 0.82 8.53
C LEU A 108 -17.25 2.17 9.17
#